data_fd890a8452fa5f750f6e29b9666fd71f
#
_entry.id   fd890a8452fa5f750f6e29b9666fd71f
#
_cell.length_a   1.000
_cell.length_b   1.000
_cell.length_c   1.000
_cell.angle_alpha   90.00
_cell.angle_beta   90.00
_cell.angle_gamma   90.00
#
_symmetry.space_group_name_H-M   'P 1'
#
loop_
_entity.id
_entity.type
_entity.pdbx_description
1 polymer ?
#
loop_
_entity_poly.entity_id
_entity_poly.type
_entity_poly.pdbx_seq_one_letter_code
_entity_poly.pdbx_strand_id
1 'polypeptide(L)'
;MSITKIHAREILDSRGNPTVEVDLYTAKGRFRAAVPSGASTGVHEALELRDGDKSRYLGKGTVKAVDHVNKDIAAKLIEKKFSVVDQEKIDHFMLELDGTENKSLELLKTAIEKAGYPDKIIIGMDVAASEFYKAGKYDLDFKSPDDPARYITGDQLGDLYKSFIKGYPVQSIEDPFDQDDWAAWTKFTAAVDIQVVGDDLTVTNPKRIQQAVEKKACNCLLLKVNQIGSVTESIKACKLAQSNGWGVMVSHRSGETEDTFIADLVVGLCTGQIKTGAPCRSERLAKYNQLMRSVTPTLVNPS
;
A
#
# COMPACT_ATOMS: atom_id res chain seq x y z
N MET A 1 -1.82 13.55 29.92
CA MET A 1 -0.75 13.02 30.80
C MET A 1 0.55 12.98 29.99
N SER A 2 1.52 13.79 30.39
CA SER A 2 2.73 14.00 29.59
C SER A 2 3.79 12.92 29.82
N ILE A 3 4.59 12.67 28.80
CA ILE A 3 5.80 11.85 28.87
C ILE A 3 6.86 12.63 29.67
N THR A 4 7.46 12.00 30.67
CA THR A 4 8.48 12.63 31.53
C THR A 4 9.89 12.11 31.23
N LYS A 5 10.02 10.87 30.77
CA LYS A 5 11.30 10.26 30.40
C LYS A 5 11.05 9.12 29.40
N ILE A 6 11.96 8.96 28.46
CA ILE A 6 12.05 7.79 27.59
C ILE A 6 13.47 7.25 27.69
N HIS A 7 13.62 5.93 27.77
CA HIS A 7 14.93 5.27 27.81
C HIS A 7 14.86 3.95 27.04
N ALA A 8 15.66 3.83 26.00
CA ALA A 8 15.80 2.62 25.22
C ALA A 8 17.08 1.86 25.60
N ARG A 9 17.05 0.55 25.43
CA ARG A 9 18.22 -0.34 25.56
C ARG A 9 18.13 -1.49 24.58
N GLU A 10 19.28 -2.07 24.29
CA GLU A 10 19.37 -3.33 23.56
C GLU A 10 19.07 -4.49 24.53
N ILE A 11 18.22 -5.42 24.11
CA ILE A 11 17.95 -6.69 24.77
C ILE A 11 18.05 -7.82 23.75
N LEU A 12 17.93 -9.07 24.17
CA LEU A 12 17.93 -10.23 23.27
C LEU A 12 16.52 -10.76 23.08
N ASP A 13 16.18 -11.13 21.85
CA ASP A 13 14.95 -11.87 21.52
C ASP A 13 15.10 -13.37 21.89
N SER A 14 14.04 -14.16 21.70
CA SER A 14 14.03 -15.61 22.02
C SER A 14 15.02 -16.44 21.17
N ARG A 15 15.59 -15.87 20.12
CA ARG A 15 16.61 -16.49 19.26
C ARG A 15 18.03 -16.04 19.60
N GLY A 16 18.18 -15.17 20.62
CA GLY A 16 19.45 -14.57 20.99
C GLY A 16 19.91 -13.43 20.06
N ASN A 17 19.04 -12.89 19.20
CA ASN A 17 19.37 -11.72 18.40
C ASN A 17 19.03 -10.43 19.16
N PRO A 18 19.86 -9.39 19.03
CA PRO A 18 19.55 -8.07 19.60
C PRO A 18 18.26 -7.48 19.08
N THR A 19 17.51 -6.83 19.97
CA THR A 19 16.34 -6.00 19.66
C THR A 19 16.27 -4.83 20.64
N VAL A 20 15.28 -3.94 20.45
CA VAL A 20 15.11 -2.70 21.22
C VAL A 20 14.01 -2.85 22.26
N GLU A 21 14.31 -2.50 23.51
CA GLU A 21 13.31 -2.32 24.56
C GLU A 21 13.27 -0.85 24.97
N VAL A 22 12.07 -0.30 25.16
CA VAL A 22 11.86 1.10 25.55
C VAL A 22 11.07 1.19 26.84
N ASP A 23 11.58 1.96 27.80
CA ASP A 23 10.85 2.42 28.98
C ASP A 23 10.34 3.83 28.76
N LEU A 24 9.04 4.04 28.88
CA LEU A 24 8.37 5.33 28.87
C LEU A 24 7.84 5.63 30.26
N TYR A 25 8.12 6.81 30.78
CA TYR A 25 7.71 7.25 32.11
C TYR A 25 6.69 8.38 32.04
N THR A 26 5.70 8.30 32.90
CA THR A 26 4.68 9.34 33.11
C THR A 26 4.47 9.52 34.62
N ALA A 27 3.61 10.47 35.00
CA ALA A 27 3.19 10.62 36.40
C ALA A 27 2.49 9.37 36.99
N LYS A 28 2.00 8.45 36.16
CA LYS A 28 1.34 7.20 36.59
C LYS A 28 2.32 6.02 36.71
N GLY A 29 3.58 6.20 36.35
CA GLY A 29 4.60 5.17 36.45
C GLY A 29 5.34 4.88 35.15
N ARG A 30 6.03 3.76 35.13
CA ARG A 30 6.80 3.27 33.99
C ARG A 30 5.99 2.29 33.17
N PHE A 31 6.03 2.47 31.85
CA PHE A 31 5.47 1.57 30.84
C PHE A 31 6.62 1.04 29.97
N ARG A 32 6.62 -0.24 29.70
CA ARG A 32 7.71 -0.90 28.96
C ARG A 32 7.15 -1.66 27.77
N ALA A 33 7.81 -1.55 26.63
CA ALA A 33 7.58 -2.35 25.45
C ALA A 33 8.90 -2.78 24.82
N ALA A 34 8.93 -3.96 24.22
CA ALA A 34 10.03 -4.49 23.45
C ALA A 34 9.55 -4.84 22.04
N VAL A 35 10.38 -4.57 21.04
CA VAL A 35 10.04 -4.79 19.63
C VAL A 35 10.30 -6.25 19.28
N PRO A 36 9.30 -7.02 18.81
CA PRO A 36 9.54 -8.34 18.24
C PRO A 36 10.24 -8.21 16.88
N SER A 37 11.02 -9.22 16.51
CA SER A 37 11.71 -9.29 15.22
C SER A 37 11.31 -10.56 14.47
N GLY A 38 10.94 -10.47 13.20
CA GLY A 38 10.59 -11.59 12.35
C GLY A 38 11.79 -12.49 11.99
N ALA A 39 11.56 -13.75 11.62
CA ALA A 39 12.61 -14.63 11.09
C ALA A 39 12.96 -14.24 9.64
N SER A 40 11.97 -13.82 8.88
CA SER A 40 12.10 -13.11 7.60
C SER A 40 11.45 -11.75 7.78
N THR A 41 12.21 -10.68 7.61
CA THR A 41 11.64 -9.34 7.51
C THR A 41 10.94 -9.26 6.16
N GLY A 42 9.61 -9.12 6.18
CA GLY A 42 8.82 -8.86 4.98
C GLY A 42 9.30 -7.57 4.32
N VAL A 43 9.30 -7.55 3.01
CA VAL A 43 9.78 -6.40 2.20
C VAL A 43 8.95 -5.13 2.47
N HIS A 44 7.79 -5.27 3.10
CA HIS A 44 6.85 -4.21 3.45
C HIS A 44 6.80 -3.89 4.95
N GLU A 45 7.69 -4.49 5.73
CA GLU A 45 7.84 -4.14 7.14
C GLU A 45 8.68 -2.86 7.28
N ALA A 46 8.42 -2.09 8.33
CA ALA A 46 9.29 -0.98 8.68
C ALA A 46 10.73 -1.46 8.79
N LEU A 47 11.68 -0.65 8.30
CA LEU A 47 13.09 -1.02 8.27
C LEU A 47 13.59 -1.40 9.67
N GLU A 48 14.02 -2.64 9.86
CA GLU A 48 14.81 -3.03 11.02
C GLU A 48 16.23 -2.48 10.89
N LEU A 49 16.52 -1.37 11.59
CA LEU A 49 17.84 -0.80 11.60
C LEU A 49 18.81 -1.72 12.36
N ARG A 50 19.77 -2.30 11.63
CA ARG A 50 20.86 -3.12 12.18
C ARG A 50 22.18 -2.38 12.08
N ASP A 51 23.07 -2.57 13.06
CA ASP A 51 24.34 -1.86 13.12
C ASP A 51 25.31 -2.23 11.98
N GLY A 52 25.21 -3.46 11.48
CA GLY A 52 26.06 -4.00 10.41
C GLY A 52 27.50 -4.36 10.88
N ASP A 53 27.83 -4.09 12.13
CA ASP A 53 29.15 -4.44 12.71
C ASP A 53 29.23 -5.94 12.98
N LYS A 54 29.96 -6.65 12.14
CA LYS A 54 30.11 -8.10 12.23
C LYS A 54 30.82 -8.59 13.51
N SER A 55 31.52 -7.71 14.22
CA SER A 55 32.16 -8.05 15.49
C SER A 55 31.16 -8.18 16.66
N ARG A 56 29.97 -7.60 16.50
CA ARG A 56 28.85 -7.69 17.44
C ARG A 56 27.67 -8.42 16.83
N TYR A 57 27.28 -9.55 17.43
CA TYR A 57 26.13 -10.34 17.03
C TYR A 57 26.04 -10.60 15.52
N LEU A 58 27.19 -10.80 14.86
CA LEU A 58 27.29 -11.03 13.41
C LEU A 58 26.65 -9.92 12.55
N GLY A 59 26.71 -8.67 13.02
CA GLY A 59 26.12 -7.51 12.33
C GLY A 59 24.67 -7.20 12.71
N LYS A 60 24.03 -8.01 13.57
CA LYS A 60 22.63 -7.86 13.99
C LYS A 60 22.42 -6.91 15.19
N GLY A 61 23.46 -6.22 15.67
CA GLY A 61 23.36 -5.23 16.75
C GLY A 61 22.32 -4.14 16.45
N THR A 62 21.76 -3.52 17.50
CA THR A 62 20.73 -2.48 17.42
C THR A 62 21.09 -1.21 18.19
N VAL A 63 22.37 -0.97 18.46
CA VAL A 63 22.83 0.19 19.22
C VAL A 63 22.47 1.50 18.52
N LYS A 64 22.58 1.57 17.19
CA LYS A 64 22.17 2.76 16.42
C LYS A 64 20.69 3.08 16.62
N ALA A 65 19.82 2.07 16.58
CA ALA A 65 18.38 2.25 16.83
C ALA A 65 18.13 2.73 18.27
N VAL A 66 18.81 2.15 19.25
CA VAL A 66 18.77 2.59 20.66
C VAL A 66 19.21 4.04 20.80
N ASP A 67 20.28 4.43 20.13
CA ASP A 67 20.80 5.80 20.14
C ASP A 67 19.80 6.80 19.55
N HIS A 68 19.16 6.47 18.44
CA HIS A 68 18.11 7.33 17.84
C HIS A 68 16.95 7.53 18.81
N VAL A 69 16.51 6.47 19.51
CA VAL A 69 15.45 6.61 20.52
C VAL A 69 15.91 7.51 21.67
N ASN A 70 17.09 7.30 22.21
CA ASN A 70 17.58 8.01 23.41
C ASN A 70 17.99 9.45 23.12
N LYS A 71 18.60 9.73 21.98
CA LYS A 71 19.18 11.04 21.66
C LYS A 71 18.20 11.94 20.90
N ASP A 72 17.49 11.38 19.92
CA ASP A 72 16.66 12.16 19.01
C ASP A 72 15.18 12.12 19.40
N ILE A 73 14.57 10.93 19.43
CA ILE A 73 13.13 10.77 19.65
C ILE A 73 12.74 11.18 21.07
N ALA A 74 13.45 10.71 22.08
CA ALA A 74 13.14 10.97 23.49
C ALA A 74 13.14 12.47 23.80
N ALA A 75 14.20 13.19 23.39
CA ALA A 75 14.32 14.61 23.64
C ALA A 75 13.16 15.41 23.02
N LYS A 76 12.86 15.13 21.77
CA LYS A 76 11.83 15.83 20.98
C LYS A 76 10.41 15.53 21.44
N LEU A 77 10.10 14.27 21.80
CA LEU A 77 8.78 13.92 22.35
C LEU A 77 8.52 14.54 23.72
N ILE A 78 9.55 14.62 24.57
CA ILE A 78 9.45 15.27 25.88
C ILE A 78 9.24 16.79 25.71
N GLU A 79 9.98 17.42 24.80
CA GLU A 79 9.85 18.85 24.50
C GLU A 79 8.43 19.23 24.02
N LYS A 80 7.82 18.42 23.17
CA LYS A 80 6.47 18.64 22.65
C LYS A 80 5.36 18.49 23.69
N LYS A 81 5.65 17.87 24.83
CA LYS A 81 4.69 17.68 25.95
C LYS A 81 3.37 17.02 25.55
N PHE A 82 3.40 16.14 24.55
CA PHE A 82 2.20 15.39 24.15
C PHE A 82 1.60 14.62 25.32
N SER A 83 0.27 14.48 25.31
CA SER A 83 -0.37 13.50 26.19
C SER A 83 -0.18 12.09 25.61
N VAL A 84 0.16 11.12 26.45
CA VAL A 84 0.34 9.73 26.03
C VAL A 84 -0.93 9.08 25.47
N VAL A 85 -2.10 9.69 25.61
CA VAL A 85 -3.35 9.23 25.00
C VAL A 85 -3.58 9.81 23.60
N ASP A 86 -2.75 10.76 23.17
CA ASP A 86 -2.83 11.39 21.85
C ASP A 86 -1.95 10.60 20.86
N GLN A 87 -2.24 9.30 20.67
CA GLN A 87 -1.43 8.39 19.88
C GLN A 87 -1.18 8.92 18.45
N GLU A 88 -2.23 9.38 17.79
CA GLU A 88 -2.12 9.92 16.42
C GLU A 88 -1.15 11.10 16.32
N LYS A 89 -1.20 12.04 17.29
CA LYS A 89 -0.29 13.19 17.30
C LYS A 89 1.15 12.79 17.52
N ILE A 90 1.38 11.77 18.35
CA ILE A 90 2.71 11.22 18.61
C ILE A 90 3.24 10.55 17.34
N ASP A 91 2.44 9.72 16.70
CA ASP A 91 2.83 8.99 15.48
C ASP A 91 3.10 9.98 14.34
N HIS A 92 2.24 10.96 14.15
CA HIS A 92 2.41 12.00 13.13
C HIS A 92 3.70 12.81 13.35
N PHE A 93 3.95 13.22 14.58
CA PHE A 93 5.17 13.92 14.93
C PHE A 93 6.43 13.05 14.71
N MET A 94 6.38 11.75 14.99
CA MET A 94 7.49 10.84 14.70
C MET A 94 7.70 10.67 13.19
N LEU A 95 6.64 10.65 12.39
CA LEU A 95 6.71 10.63 10.93
C LEU A 95 7.33 11.92 10.36
N GLU A 96 6.93 13.10 10.89
CA GLU A 96 7.54 14.38 10.54
C GLU A 96 9.02 14.44 10.94
N LEU A 97 9.35 13.91 12.12
CA LEU A 97 10.70 13.88 12.65
C LEU A 97 11.65 13.03 11.81
N ASP A 98 11.13 11.94 11.25
CA ASP A 98 11.85 11.07 10.35
C ASP A 98 12.06 11.72 8.96
N GLY A 99 11.17 12.64 8.56
CA GLY A 99 11.36 13.57 7.42
C GLY A 99 11.51 12.91 6.05
N THR A 100 11.24 11.60 5.92
CA THR A 100 11.26 10.93 4.61
C THR A 100 9.94 11.14 3.89
N GLU A 101 9.95 11.91 2.81
CA GLU A 101 8.85 11.98 1.85
C GLU A 101 8.74 10.63 1.11
N ASN A 102 7.51 10.19 0.82
CA ASN A 102 7.23 9.00 0.00
C ASN A 102 7.87 7.68 0.51
N LYS A 103 7.88 7.46 1.81
CA LYS A 103 8.51 6.29 2.45
C LYS A 103 8.14 4.96 1.81
N SER A 104 6.88 4.75 1.45
CA SER A 104 6.41 3.50 0.86
C SER A 104 7.04 3.25 -0.51
N LEU A 105 7.12 4.26 -1.38
CA LEU A 105 7.69 4.13 -2.73
C LEU A 105 9.21 3.95 -2.67
N GLU A 106 9.92 4.70 -1.83
CA GLU A 106 11.36 4.57 -1.65
C GLU A 106 11.72 3.20 -1.04
N LEU A 107 10.93 2.75 -0.07
CA LEU A 107 11.11 1.43 0.54
C LEU A 107 10.91 0.31 -0.47
N LEU A 108 9.85 0.37 -1.30
CA LEU A 108 9.59 -0.60 -2.36
C LEU A 108 10.71 -0.61 -3.40
N LYS A 109 11.17 0.56 -3.86
CA LYS A 109 12.29 0.68 -4.79
C LYS A 109 13.55 0.03 -4.22
N THR A 110 13.91 0.37 -2.99
CA THR A 110 15.05 -0.21 -2.28
C THR A 110 14.90 -1.74 -2.14
N ALA A 111 13.71 -2.21 -1.88
CA ALA A 111 13.42 -3.64 -1.74
C ALA A 111 13.59 -4.38 -3.08
N ILE A 112 13.09 -3.81 -4.16
CA ILE A 112 13.25 -4.35 -5.54
C ILE A 112 14.73 -4.44 -5.90
N GLU A 113 15.52 -3.39 -5.62
CA GLU A 113 16.96 -3.35 -5.85
C GLU A 113 17.70 -4.40 -5.02
N LYS A 114 17.41 -4.51 -3.72
CA LYS A 114 18.03 -5.49 -2.81
C LYS A 114 17.67 -6.93 -3.17
N ALA A 115 16.48 -7.16 -3.71
CA ALA A 115 16.05 -8.47 -4.20
C ALA A 115 16.74 -8.87 -5.54
N GLY A 116 17.43 -7.94 -6.19
CA GLY A 116 18.13 -8.18 -7.46
C GLY A 116 17.22 -8.13 -8.71
N TYR A 117 16.08 -7.44 -8.62
CA TYR A 117 15.11 -7.33 -9.72
C TYR A 117 14.76 -5.88 -10.10
N PRO A 118 15.75 -4.93 -10.19
CA PRO A 118 15.45 -3.50 -10.38
C PRO A 118 14.66 -3.19 -11.66
N ASP A 119 14.84 -3.98 -12.73
CA ASP A 119 14.21 -3.74 -14.03
C ASP A 119 13.08 -4.74 -14.35
N LYS A 120 12.70 -5.60 -13.40
CA LYS A 120 11.71 -6.66 -13.61
C LYS A 120 10.43 -6.49 -12.79
N ILE A 121 10.47 -5.66 -11.78
CA ILE A 121 9.33 -5.38 -10.90
C ILE A 121 8.98 -3.91 -11.03
N ILE A 122 7.70 -3.67 -11.27
CA ILE A 122 7.09 -2.34 -11.36
C ILE A 122 6.18 -2.12 -10.15
N ILE A 123 5.90 -0.85 -9.86
CA ILE A 123 5.02 -0.47 -8.75
C ILE A 123 3.63 -0.15 -9.28
N GLY A 124 2.61 -0.74 -8.67
CA GLY A 124 1.22 -0.32 -8.76
C GLY A 124 0.78 0.34 -7.46
N MET A 125 0.00 1.42 -7.56
CA MET A 125 -0.58 2.12 -6.43
C MET A 125 -2.10 1.96 -6.45
N ASP A 126 -2.71 1.78 -5.27
CA ASP A 126 -4.15 1.93 -5.06
C ASP A 126 -4.36 3.06 -4.05
N VAL A 127 -4.95 4.14 -4.52
CA VAL A 127 -5.06 5.39 -3.75
C VAL A 127 -6.39 5.48 -3.02
N ALA A 128 -7.47 4.93 -3.60
CA ALA A 128 -8.84 5.02 -3.10
C ALA A 128 -9.24 6.47 -2.72
N ALA A 129 -8.98 7.42 -3.62
CA ALA A 129 -9.00 8.85 -3.30
C ALA A 129 -10.38 9.40 -2.88
N SER A 130 -11.45 8.66 -3.14
CA SER A 130 -12.78 9.00 -2.65
C SER A 130 -12.84 9.05 -1.11
N GLU A 131 -11.98 8.30 -0.39
CA GLU A 131 -11.94 8.31 1.07
C GLU A 131 -11.53 9.67 1.66
N PHE A 132 -10.74 10.45 0.92
CA PHE A 132 -10.24 11.75 1.37
C PHE A 132 -10.68 12.93 0.50
N TYR A 133 -11.73 12.73 -0.31
CA TYR A 133 -12.36 13.79 -1.09
C TYR A 133 -13.39 14.56 -0.27
N LYS A 134 -13.26 15.88 -0.19
CA LYS A 134 -14.16 16.75 0.55
C LYS A 134 -14.38 18.07 -0.19
N ALA A 135 -15.63 18.46 -0.38
CA ALA A 135 -16.02 19.76 -0.95
C ALA A 135 -15.27 20.14 -2.25
N GLY A 136 -15.05 19.19 -3.15
CA GLY A 136 -14.37 19.42 -4.42
C GLY A 136 -12.84 19.40 -4.35
N LYS A 137 -12.25 18.99 -3.24
CA LYS A 137 -10.81 18.96 -2.99
C LYS A 137 -10.40 17.68 -2.25
N TYR A 138 -9.11 17.48 -2.07
CA TYR A 138 -8.51 16.29 -1.48
C TYR A 138 -7.73 16.63 -0.22
N ASP A 139 -8.07 15.96 0.89
CA ASP A 139 -7.39 16.09 2.18
C ASP A 139 -6.41 14.93 2.37
N LEU A 140 -5.14 15.12 2.04
CA LEU A 140 -4.12 14.06 2.16
C LEU A 140 -3.87 13.64 3.61
N ASP A 141 -4.35 14.41 4.57
CA ASP A 141 -4.25 14.13 6.00
C ASP A 141 -5.64 13.96 6.65
N PHE A 142 -6.54 13.30 5.94
CA PHE A 142 -7.96 13.15 6.29
C PHE A 142 -8.22 12.42 7.61
N LYS A 143 -7.22 11.77 8.19
CA LYS A 143 -7.28 11.11 9.51
C LYS A 143 -6.99 12.06 10.67
N SER A 144 -6.41 13.23 10.39
CA SER A 144 -6.20 14.30 11.35
C SER A 144 -7.43 15.19 11.48
N PRO A 145 -7.53 16.04 12.52
CA PRO A 145 -8.62 17.02 12.64
C PRO A 145 -8.77 17.86 11.37
N ASP A 146 -10.02 18.08 10.96
CA ASP A 146 -10.36 18.72 9.70
C ASP A 146 -9.75 20.14 9.58
N ASP A 147 -9.01 20.40 8.49
CA ASP A 147 -8.42 21.70 8.17
C ASP A 147 -8.52 21.98 6.67
N PRO A 148 -9.51 22.74 6.22
CA PRO A 148 -9.68 23.09 4.81
C PRO A 148 -8.49 23.82 4.17
N ALA A 149 -7.60 24.44 4.97
CA ALA A 149 -6.45 25.17 4.44
C ALA A 149 -5.40 24.24 3.81
N ARG A 150 -5.34 22.95 4.19
CA ARG A 150 -4.42 21.96 3.61
C ARG A 150 -4.99 21.20 2.42
N TYR A 151 -6.28 21.41 2.07
CA TYR A 151 -6.90 20.70 0.96
C TYR A 151 -6.29 21.11 -0.38
N ILE A 152 -5.95 20.11 -1.19
CA ILE A 152 -5.40 20.31 -2.53
C ILE A 152 -6.45 20.06 -3.60
N THR A 153 -6.26 20.66 -4.76
CA THR A 153 -7.12 20.47 -5.93
C THR A 153 -6.78 19.13 -6.62
N GLY A 154 -7.69 18.63 -7.48
CA GLY A 154 -7.41 17.46 -8.32
C GLY A 154 -6.18 17.68 -9.22
N ASP A 155 -5.94 18.89 -9.69
CA ASP A 155 -4.74 19.23 -10.47
C ASP A 155 -3.45 19.06 -9.65
N GLN A 156 -3.43 19.60 -8.44
CA GLN A 156 -2.27 19.45 -7.53
C GLN A 156 -2.03 17.98 -7.16
N LEU A 157 -3.09 17.22 -6.92
CA LEU A 157 -3.00 15.79 -6.66
C LEU A 157 -2.46 15.04 -7.88
N GLY A 158 -2.93 15.36 -9.09
CA GLY A 158 -2.41 14.81 -10.34
C GLY A 158 -0.94 15.13 -10.57
N ASP A 159 -0.49 16.33 -10.21
CA ASP A 159 0.93 16.72 -10.30
C ASP A 159 1.79 15.94 -9.29
N LEU A 160 1.26 15.66 -8.10
CA LEU A 160 1.92 14.80 -7.12
C LEU A 160 2.14 13.38 -7.69
N TYR A 161 1.11 12.76 -8.30
CA TYR A 161 1.26 11.46 -8.95
C TYR A 161 2.27 11.46 -10.10
N LYS A 162 2.31 12.53 -10.91
CA LYS A 162 3.34 12.67 -11.97
C LYS A 162 4.74 12.70 -11.37
N SER A 163 4.93 13.30 -10.19
CA SER A 163 6.21 13.28 -9.50
C SER A 163 6.61 11.86 -9.07
N PHE A 164 5.65 11.04 -8.63
CA PHE A 164 5.88 9.63 -8.29
C PHE A 164 6.25 8.80 -9.52
N ILE A 165 5.52 8.98 -10.64
CA ILE A 165 5.81 8.30 -11.91
C ILE A 165 7.23 8.64 -12.40
N LYS A 166 7.65 9.89 -12.22
CA LYS A 166 9.00 10.33 -12.62
C LYS A 166 10.11 9.78 -11.72
N GLY A 167 9.85 9.66 -10.41
CA GLY A 167 10.86 9.27 -9.41
C GLY A 167 10.99 7.78 -9.16
N TYR A 168 9.96 7.01 -9.49
CA TYR A 168 9.83 5.60 -9.15
C TYR A 168 9.29 4.79 -10.34
N PRO A 169 9.49 3.46 -10.37
CA PRO A 169 8.97 2.61 -11.44
C PRO A 169 7.45 2.37 -11.30
N VAL A 170 6.68 3.44 -11.12
CA VAL A 170 5.22 3.40 -11.05
C VAL A 170 4.66 3.25 -12.47
N GLN A 171 3.91 2.16 -12.71
CA GLN A 171 3.31 1.84 -14.00
C GLN A 171 1.79 1.66 -13.92
N SER A 172 1.21 1.75 -12.73
CA SER A 172 -0.24 1.62 -12.53
C SER A 172 -0.69 2.45 -11.33
N ILE A 173 -1.77 3.20 -11.49
CA ILE A 173 -2.45 3.92 -10.39
C ILE A 173 -3.93 3.60 -10.45
N GLU A 174 -4.47 3.07 -9.35
CA GLU A 174 -5.89 2.77 -9.15
C GLU A 174 -6.54 3.88 -8.32
N ASP A 175 -7.70 4.31 -8.73
CA ASP A 175 -8.55 5.34 -8.10
C ASP A 175 -7.78 6.59 -7.64
N PRO A 176 -7.09 7.27 -8.58
CA PRO A 176 -6.31 8.46 -8.26
C PRO A 176 -7.16 9.65 -7.81
N PHE A 177 -8.46 9.66 -8.12
CA PHE A 177 -9.39 10.75 -7.80
C PHE A 177 -10.72 10.19 -7.30
N ASP A 178 -11.57 11.08 -6.77
CA ASP A 178 -12.93 10.75 -6.38
C ASP A 178 -13.72 10.14 -7.54
N GLN A 179 -14.60 9.19 -7.21
CA GLN A 179 -15.40 8.42 -8.17
C GLN A 179 -16.25 9.26 -9.13
N ASP A 180 -16.51 10.53 -8.81
CA ASP A 180 -17.31 11.44 -9.64
C ASP A 180 -16.53 12.69 -10.11
N ASP A 181 -15.24 12.80 -9.79
CA ASP A 181 -14.36 13.87 -10.32
C ASP A 181 -13.87 13.55 -11.75
N TRP A 182 -14.81 13.37 -12.66
CA TRP A 182 -14.57 13.01 -14.06
C TRP A 182 -13.54 13.91 -14.76
N ALA A 183 -13.49 15.18 -14.37
CA ALA A 183 -12.58 16.16 -14.98
C ALA A 183 -11.13 15.87 -14.62
N ALA A 184 -10.84 15.59 -13.35
CA ALA A 184 -9.51 15.23 -12.90
C ALA A 184 -9.06 13.89 -13.51
N TRP A 185 -9.93 12.87 -13.54
CA TRP A 185 -9.66 11.60 -14.20
C TRP A 185 -9.27 11.76 -15.67
N THR A 186 -10.10 12.44 -16.45
CA THR A 186 -9.85 12.66 -17.89
C THR A 186 -8.55 13.39 -18.13
N LYS A 187 -8.29 14.46 -17.37
CA LYS A 187 -7.09 15.28 -17.50
C LYS A 187 -5.83 14.50 -17.16
N PHE A 188 -5.87 13.72 -16.08
CA PHE A 188 -4.73 12.93 -15.63
C PHE A 188 -4.42 11.79 -16.61
N THR A 189 -5.42 11.01 -17.00
CA THR A 189 -5.26 9.90 -17.95
C THR A 189 -4.67 10.35 -19.28
N ALA A 190 -5.07 11.54 -19.76
CA ALA A 190 -4.48 12.12 -20.97
C ALA A 190 -3.03 12.64 -20.80
N ALA A 191 -2.57 12.83 -19.56
CA ALA A 191 -1.27 13.42 -19.26
C ALA A 191 -0.19 12.40 -18.84
N VAL A 192 -0.52 11.12 -18.74
CA VAL A 192 0.40 10.06 -18.30
C VAL A 192 0.38 8.87 -19.25
N ASP A 193 1.50 8.17 -19.34
CA ASP A 193 1.63 6.96 -20.17
C ASP A 193 1.79 5.71 -19.28
N ILE A 194 0.85 5.56 -18.34
CA ILE A 194 0.75 4.42 -17.42
C ILE A 194 -0.67 3.87 -17.39
N GLN A 195 -0.84 2.74 -16.74
CA GLN A 195 -2.17 2.19 -16.47
C GLN A 195 -2.88 3.03 -15.41
N VAL A 196 -4.07 3.57 -15.75
CA VAL A 196 -4.98 4.25 -14.83
C VAL A 196 -6.20 3.39 -14.66
N VAL A 197 -6.39 2.87 -13.45
CA VAL A 197 -7.37 1.82 -13.14
C VAL A 197 -8.58 2.45 -12.46
N GLY A 198 -9.78 2.18 -12.99
CA GLY A 198 -11.04 2.58 -12.37
C GLY A 198 -11.64 1.43 -11.56
N ASP A 199 -11.63 1.56 -10.23
CA ASP A 199 -12.38 0.72 -9.28
C ASP A 199 -13.68 1.42 -8.89
N ASP A 200 -13.64 2.37 -7.98
CA ASP A 200 -14.81 3.15 -7.52
C ASP A 200 -15.42 3.97 -8.66
N LEU A 201 -14.60 4.41 -9.61
CA LEU A 201 -15.08 5.10 -10.80
C LEU A 201 -16.10 4.28 -11.59
N THR A 202 -15.87 2.98 -11.75
CA THR A 202 -16.64 2.12 -12.64
C THR A 202 -17.52 1.10 -11.92
N VAL A 203 -17.14 0.68 -10.72
CA VAL A 203 -17.77 -0.34 -9.87
C VAL A 203 -18.23 -1.59 -10.65
N THR A 204 -17.43 -2.00 -11.65
CA THR A 204 -17.73 -3.10 -12.58
C THR A 204 -19.08 -2.92 -13.32
N ASN A 205 -19.63 -1.70 -13.34
CA ASN A 205 -20.94 -1.40 -13.93
C ASN A 205 -20.81 -0.97 -15.40
N PRO A 206 -21.40 -1.70 -16.36
CA PRO A 206 -21.32 -1.37 -17.79
C PRO A 206 -21.73 0.07 -18.13
N LYS A 207 -22.68 0.66 -17.42
CA LYS A 207 -23.09 2.07 -17.67
C LYS A 207 -21.99 3.05 -17.29
N ARG A 208 -21.34 2.85 -16.13
CA ARG A 208 -20.23 3.71 -15.70
C ARG A 208 -18.97 3.46 -16.55
N ILE A 209 -18.73 2.21 -16.97
CA ILE A 209 -17.67 1.87 -17.92
C ILE A 209 -17.86 2.61 -19.24
N GLN A 210 -19.09 2.58 -19.80
CA GLN A 210 -19.40 3.30 -21.03
C GLN A 210 -19.15 4.82 -20.88
N GLN A 211 -19.59 5.42 -19.78
CA GLN A 211 -19.33 6.83 -19.47
C GLN A 211 -17.83 7.13 -19.36
N ALA A 212 -17.06 6.24 -18.70
CA ALA A 212 -15.62 6.40 -18.56
C ALA A 212 -14.89 6.29 -19.90
N VAL A 213 -15.35 5.41 -20.80
CA VAL A 213 -14.86 5.30 -22.19
C VAL A 213 -15.10 6.61 -22.95
N GLU A 214 -16.34 7.13 -22.93
CA GLU A 214 -16.69 8.37 -23.61
C GLU A 214 -15.88 9.57 -23.14
N LYS A 215 -15.60 9.63 -21.83
CA LYS A 215 -14.81 10.69 -21.20
C LYS A 215 -13.30 10.42 -21.26
N LYS A 216 -12.86 9.24 -21.69
CA LYS A 216 -11.45 8.81 -21.64
C LYS A 216 -10.87 8.95 -20.22
N ALA A 217 -11.65 8.59 -19.21
CA ALA A 217 -11.34 8.85 -17.83
C ALA A 217 -10.32 7.86 -17.24
N CYS A 218 -10.25 6.64 -17.77
CA CYS A 218 -9.26 5.62 -17.38
C CYS A 218 -8.96 4.73 -18.58
N ASN A 219 -8.00 3.81 -18.45
CA ASN A 219 -7.60 2.88 -19.51
C ASN A 219 -7.53 1.42 -19.02
N CYS A 220 -7.97 1.15 -17.80
CA CYS A 220 -8.07 -0.18 -17.22
C CYS A 220 -9.30 -0.29 -16.32
N LEU A 221 -10.04 -1.40 -16.45
CA LEU A 221 -11.14 -1.77 -15.56
C LEU A 221 -10.61 -2.59 -14.39
N LEU A 222 -10.92 -2.22 -13.15
CA LEU A 222 -10.86 -3.16 -12.04
C LEU A 222 -12.17 -3.95 -11.99
N LEU A 223 -12.07 -5.26 -12.16
CA LEU A 223 -13.23 -6.15 -12.20
C LEU A 223 -13.41 -6.88 -10.88
N LYS A 224 -14.50 -6.60 -10.20
CA LYS A 224 -14.94 -7.26 -8.96
C LYS A 224 -16.33 -7.82 -9.14
N VAL A 225 -16.49 -9.14 -9.23
CA VAL A 225 -17.76 -9.80 -9.55
C VAL A 225 -18.88 -9.38 -8.60
N ASN A 226 -18.59 -9.24 -7.33
CA ASN A 226 -19.60 -8.88 -6.33
C ASN A 226 -19.99 -7.38 -6.33
N GLN A 227 -19.29 -6.50 -7.06
CA GLN A 227 -19.73 -5.11 -7.24
C GLN A 227 -20.96 -5.02 -8.16
N ILE A 228 -20.97 -5.79 -9.25
CA ILE A 228 -22.10 -5.85 -10.18
C ILE A 228 -23.09 -6.98 -9.82
N GLY A 229 -22.62 -7.99 -9.09
CA GLY A 229 -23.47 -9.00 -8.47
C GLY A 229 -23.73 -10.27 -9.29
N SER A 230 -23.29 -10.34 -10.55
CA SER A 230 -23.41 -11.56 -11.36
C SER A 230 -22.21 -11.79 -12.28
N VAL A 231 -21.91 -13.06 -12.54
CA VAL A 231 -20.84 -13.46 -13.47
C VAL A 231 -21.15 -12.99 -14.89
N THR A 232 -22.39 -13.10 -15.32
CA THR A 232 -22.82 -12.67 -16.67
C THR A 232 -22.56 -11.18 -16.91
N GLU A 233 -22.89 -10.33 -15.94
CA GLU A 233 -22.66 -8.90 -16.06
C GLU A 233 -21.17 -8.55 -15.94
N SER A 234 -20.43 -9.28 -15.10
CA SER A 234 -18.96 -9.15 -15.03
C SER A 234 -18.29 -9.47 -16.35
N ILE A 235 -18.74 -10.54 -17.05
CA ILE A 235 -18.25 -10.87 -18.40
C ILE A 235 -18.61 -9.77 -19.40
N LYS A 236 -19.80 -9.20 -19.33
CA LYS A 236 -20.20 -8.06 -20.18
C LYS A 236 -19.34 -6.84 -19.93
N ALA A 237 -19.08 -6.50 -18.67
CA ALA A 237 -18.21 -5.41 -18.27
C ALA A 237 -16.77 -5.61 -18.80
N CYS A 238 -16.23 -6.81 -18.64
CA CYS A 238 -14.90 -7.18 -19.16
C CYS A 238 -14.83 -7.00 -20.69
N LYS A 239 -15.79 -7.57 -21.43
CA LYS A 239 -15.83 -7.46 -22.89
C LYS A 239 -16.01 -6.01 -23.35
N LEU A 240 -16.80 -5.21 -22.66
CA LEU A 240 -16.96 -3.79 -22.97
C LEU A 240 -15.63 -3.05 -22.81
N ALA A 241 -14.90 -3.26 -21.71
CA ALA A 241 -13.60 -2.66 -21.50
C ALA A 241 -12.59 -3.10 -22.58
N GLN A 242 -12.46 -4.40 -22.82
CA GLN A 242 -11.56 -4.96 -23.84
C GLN A 242 -11.86 -4.46 -25.27
N SER A 243 -13.15 -4.33 -25.64
CA SER A 243 -13.56 -3.82 -26.96
C SER A 243 -13.21 -2.35 -27.17
N ASN A 244 -12.94 -1.60 -26.10
CA ASN A 244 -12.49 -0.22 -26.14
C ASN A 244 -10.97 -0.09 -25.95
N GLY A 245 -10.21 -1.20 -26.03
CA GLY A 245 -8.76 -1.19 -25.90
C GLY A 245 -8.24 -1.05 -24.47
N TRP A 246 -9.10 -1.19 -23.46
CA TRP A 246 -8.70 -1.13 -22.06
C TRP A 246 -8.06 -2.43 -21.59
N GLY A 247 -7.13 -2.31 -20.63
CA GLY A 247 -6.76 -3.42 -19.77
C GLY A 247 -7.90 -3.83 -18.83
N VAL A 248 -7.84 -5.04 -18.31
CA VAL A 248 -8.74 -5.50 -17.25
C VAL A 248 -7.92 -6.19 -16.17
N MET A 249 -8.13 -5.78 -14.92
CA MET A 249 -7.50 -6.38 -13.75
C MET A 249 -8.60 -7.01 -12.90
N VAL A 250 -8.60 -8.34 -12.76
CA VAL A 250 -9.52 -9.04 -11.84
C VAL A 250 -9.02 -8.85 -10.42
N SER A 251 -9.90 -8.50 -9.48
CA SER A 251 -9.50 -8.13 -8.14
C SER A 251 -10.18 -8.97 -7.07
N HIS A 252 -9.40 -9.24 -6.01
CA HIS A 252 -9.89 -9.69 -4.72
C HIS A 252 -10.66 -8.59 -3.98
N ARG A 253 -11.12 -8.90 -2.77
CA ARG A 253 -11.63 -7.93 -1.80
C ARG A 253 -10.76 -7.93 -0.55
N SER A 254 -10.88 -6.89 0.31
CA SER A 254 -10.17 -6.83 1.60
C SER A 254 -10.54 -8.02 2.50
N GLY A 255 -11.83 -8.35 2.61
CA GLY A 255 -12.32 -9.59 3.24
C GLY A 255 -12.42 -10.68 2.18
N GLU A 256 -11.54 -11.67 2.23
CA GLU A 256 -11.48 -12.78 1.27
C GLU A 256 -11.68 -14.13 1.93
N THR A 257 -11.94 -15.13 1.10
CA THR A 257 -12.05 -16.55 1.45
C THR A 257 -11.07 -17.38 0.64
N GLU A 258 -10.94 -18.66 0.92
CA GLU A 258 -10.10 -19.58 0.15
C GLU A 258 -10.72 -20.04 -1.19
N ASP A 259 -11.85 -19.48 -1.59
CA ASP A 259 -12.44 -19.70 -2.92
C ASP A 259 -11.49 -19.26 -4.02
N THR A 260 -11.38 -20.05 -5.09
CA THR A 260 -10.42 -19.84 -6.18
C THR A 260 -11.04 -19.26 -7.44
N PHE A 261 -12.34 -18.97 -7.45
CA PHE A 261 -13.08 -18.59 -8.65
C PHE A 261 -12.44 -17.45 -9.46
N ILE A 262 -11.95 -16.40 -8.78
CA ILE A 262 -11.36 -15.25 -9.50
C ILE A 262 -10.04 -15.61 -10.21
N ALA A 263 -9.33 -16.63 -9.76
CA ALA A 263 -8.13 -17.11 -10.44
C ALA A 263 -8.47 -17.83 -11.75
N ASP A 264 -9.55 -18.62 -11.78
CA ASP A 264 -10.04 -19.23 -13.02
C ASP A 264 -10.67 -18.19 -13.96
N LEU A 265 -11.37 -17.20 -13.38
CA LEU A 265 -12.00 -16.12 -14.13
C LEU A 265 -10.95 -15.26 -14.88
N VAL A 266 -9.84 -14.91 -14.25
CA VAL A 266 -8.78 -14.09 -14.88
C VAL A 266 -8.18 -14.80 -16.09
N VAL A 267 -7.98 -16.11 -15.99
CA VAL A 267 -7.47 -16.94 -17.09
C VAL A 267 -8.53 -17.08 -18.20
N GLY A 268 -9.78 -17.43 -17.82
CA GLY A 268 -10.88 -17.64 -18.74
C GLY A 268 -11.30 -16.40 -19.54
N LEU A 269 -11.13 -15.21 -18.98
CA LEU A 269 -11.40 -13.92 -19.64
C LEU A 269 -10.18 -13.33 -20.35
N CYS A 270 -9.03 -13.97 -20.27
CA CYS A 270 -7.75 -13.49 -20.86
C CYS A 270 -7.42 -12.05 -20.46
N THR A 271 -7.61 -11.70 -19.19
CA THR A 271 -7.42 -10.33 -18.71
C THR A 271 -5.94 -9.99 -18.52
N GLY A 272 -5.09 -10.98 -18.31
CA GLY A 272 -3.64 -10.82 -18.15
C GLY A 272 -3.18 -10.27 -16.81
N GLN A 273 -4.12 -9.80 -15.96
CA GLN A 273 -3.79 -9.17 -14.68
C GLN A 273 -4.76 -9.63 -13.58
N ILE A 274 -4.20 -9.88 -12.38
CA ILE A 274 -4.96 -10.12 -11.16
C ILE A 274 -4.38 -9.31 -10.00
N LYS A 275 -5.23 -8.67 -9.21
CA LYS A 275 -4.89 -8.04 -7.93
C LYS A 275 -5.42 -8.93 -6.82
N THR A 276 -4.55 -9.73 -6.19
CA THR A 276 -5.00 -10.78 -5.24
C THR A 276 -4.24 -10.79 -3.92
N GLY A 277 -3.54 -9.72 -3.61
CA GLY A 277 -2.73 -9.60 -2.38
C GLY A 277 -1.35 -10.22 -2.51
N ALA A 278 -0.55 -10.11 -1.46
CA ALA A 278 0.75 -10.75 -1.39
C ALA A 278 0.62 -12.28 -1.32
N PRO A 279 1.63 -13.07 -1.73
CA PRO A 279 1.61 -14.52 -1.63
C PRO A 279 1.82 -14.99 -0.18
N CYS A 280 0.95 -14.54 0.70
CA CYS A 280 0.87 -14.89 2.12
C CYS A 280 -0.59 -14.90 2.56
N ARG A 281 -0.89 -15.61 3.63
CA ARG A 281 -2.24 -15.95 4.12
C ARG A 281 -2.99 -16.88 3.15
N SER A 282 -3.72 -17.85 3.70
CA SER A 282 -4.29 -18.96 2.93
C SER A 282 -5.31 -18.50 1.88
N GLU A 283 -6.11 -17.49 2.19
CA GLU A 283 -7.11 -16.94 1.28
C GLU A 283 -6.51 -16.26 0.03
N ARG A 284 -5.25 -15.79 0.11
CA ARG A 284 -4.52 -15.24 -1.04
C ARG A 284 -3.76 -16.34 -1.78
N LEU A 285 -3.07 -17.20 -1.03
CA LEU A 285 -2.33 -18.34 -1.58
C LEU A 285 -3.24 -19.29 -2.38
N ALA A 286 -4.50 -19.43 -2.01
CA ALA A 286 -5.48 -20.22 -2.76
C ALA A 286 -5.55 -19.78 -4.24
N LYS A 287 -5.55 -18.48 -4.52
CA LYS A 287 -5.57 -17.92 -5.89
C LYS A 287 -4.25 -18.18 -6.61
N TYR A 288 -3.11 -17.95 -5.97
CA TYR A 288 -1.79 -18.24 -6.56
C TYR A 288 -1.64 -19.72 -6.90
N ASN A 289 -2.02 -20.61 -6.00
CA ASN A 289 -1.99 -22.06 -6.22
C ASN A 289 -2.93 -22.48 -7.36
N GLN A 290 -4.08 -21.85 -7.49
CA GLN A 290 -5.01 -22.12 -8.60
C GLN A 290 -4.45 -21.67 -9.93
N LEU A 291 -3.84 -20.49 -10.01
CA LEU A 291 -3.14 -20.04 -11.22
C LEU A 291 -2.02 -21.01 -11.62
N MET A 292 -1.24 -21.50 -10.67
CA MET A 292 -0.19 -22.50 -10.93
C MET A 292 -0.79 -23.81 -11.48
N ARG A 293 -1.91 -24.28 -10.95
CA ARG A 293 -2.61 -25.47 -11.49
C ARG A 293 -3.12 -25.25 -12.90
N SER A 294 -3.61 -24.04 -13.21
CA SER A 294 -4.14 -23.71 -14.54
C SER A 294 -3.07 -23.68 -15.64
N VAL A 295 -1.81 -23.38 -15.29
CA VAL A 295 -0.70 -23.36 -16.26
C VAL A 295 0.09 -24.66 -16.32
N THR A 296 -0.10 -25.56 -15.36
CA THR A 296 0.53 -26.88 -15.36
C THR A 296 -0.27 -27.81 -16.30
N PRO A 297 0.31 -28.38 -17.35
CA PRO A 297 -0.41 -29.37 -18.17
C PRO A 297 -0.93 -30.48 -17.27
N THR A 298 -2.24 -30.67 -17.22
CA THR A 298 -2.82 -31.85 -16.59
C THR A 298 -2.27 -33.04 -17.38
N LEU A 299 -1.44 -33.84 -16.73
CA LEU A 299 -1.13 -35.19 -17.21
C LEU A 299 -2.45 -35.96 -17.12
N VAL A 300 -3.31 -35.78 -18.12
CA VAL A 300 -4.45 -36.63 -18.37
C VAL A 300 -3.80 -37.95 -18.78
N ASN A 301 -3.74 -38.92 -17.85
CA ASN A 301 -3.48 -40.28 -18.23
C ASN A 301 -4.56 -40.67 -19.25
N PRO A 302 -4.23 -40.99 -20.49
CA PRO A 302 -5.18 -41.59 -21.39
C PRO A 302 -5.54 -42.96 -20.79
N SER A 303 -6.75 -43.07 -20.30
CA SER A 303 -7.36 -44.38 -19.96
C SER A 303 -7.62 -45.16 -21.23
#